data_9b27de99448573823d9526aa4f047b48
#
_entry.id   9b27de99448573823d9526aa4f047b48
#
_cell.length_a   1.000
_cell.length_b   1.000
_cell.length_c   1.000
_cell.angle_alpha   90.00
_cell.angle_beta   90.00
_cell.angle_gamma   90.00
#
_symmetry.space_group_name_H-M   'P 1'
#
loop_
_entity.id
_entity.type
_entity.pdbx_description
1 polymer ?
#
loop_
_entity_poly.entity_id
_entity_poly.type
_entity_poly.pdbx_seq_one_letter_code
_entity_poly.pdbx_strand_id
1 'polypeptide(L)'
;MTRPDLFDSHLHLTAARFFPDLGEVLERARRRGVGGMVTVASNPEDASDAVALAVGTQGLWATAGLHPHEADRTSASLLAEIERIAAAPEVVAIGETGLDFHYDNAARAAQIENFEAHLGLADRLGLPIVVHSRSAEADTAALVREYGDGVSGVLHCFTGGEALLDAALEADWYVSFSGLITFVAELAGPARAVPADRLLIETDAPYLAPVPRRGRRNEPGFLPHTCERLAELRGMSFDDTAAATTANARRFYGLETLLNGGPSSGTAGGSV
;
A
#
# COMPACT_ATOMS: atom_id res chain seq x y z
N MET A 1 -16.56 -4.19 24.04
CA MET A 1 -16.06 -3.20 23.09
C MET A 1 -15.50 -3.95 21.91
N THR A 2 -16.02 -3.75 20.71
CA THR A 2 -15.44 -4.27 19.46
C THR A 2 -14.08 -3.62 19.28
N ARG A 3 -13.02 -4.41 19.03
CA ARG A 3 -11.71 -3.85 18.67
C ARG A 3 -11.87 -2.96 17.44
N PRO A 4 -11.13 -1.83 17.36
CA PRO A 4 -11.15 -1.01 16.15
C PRO A 4 -10.68 -1.83 14.96
N ASP A 5 -11.29 -1.55 13.83
CA ASP A 5 -10.95 -2.17 12.55
C ASP A 5 -9.54 -1.71 12.14
N LEU A 6 -8.66 -2.65 11.79
CA LEU A 6 -7.33 -2.37 11.25
C LEU A 6 -7.37 -2.49 9.73
N PHE A 7 -6.56 -1.68 9.06
CA PHE A 7 -6.38 -1.72 7.62
C PHE A 7 -4.90 -1.99 7.28
N ASP A 8 -4.63 -3.10 6.57
CA ASP A 8 -3.30 -3.44 6.08
C ASP A 8 -3.11 -2.78 4.70
N SER A 9 -2.34 -1.69 4.67
CA SER A 9 -2.22 -0.89 3.46
C SER A 9 -1.33 -1.51 2.37
N HIS A 10 -0.55 -2.55 2.69
CA HIS A 10 0.35 -3.18 1.71
C HIS A 10 0.72 -4.60 2.11
N LEU A 11 0.37 -5.57 1.27
CA LEU A 11 0.80 -6.96 1.40
C LEU A 11 0.73 -7.68 0.04
N HIS A 12 1.33 -8.86 -0.08
CA HIS A 12 1.39 -9.66 -1.33
C HIS A 12 0.69 -11.01 -1.15
N LEU A 13 -0.65 -11.05 -1.19
CA LEU A 13 -1.42 -12.28 -0.98
C LEU A 13 -1.34 -13.28 -2.14
N THR A 14 -0.94 -12.83 -3.32
CA THR A 14 -0.68 -13.66 -4.51
C THR A 14 0.67 -14.39 -4.44
N ALA A 15 1.52 -14.05 -3.46
CA ALA A 15 2.79 -14.74 -3.29
C ALA A 15 2.59 -16.24 -3.04
N ALA A 16 3.34 -17.10 -3.75
CA ALA A 16 3.25 -18.55 -3.67
C ALA A 16 3.37 -19.13 -2.25
N ARG A 17 3.99 -18.37 -1.34
CA ARG A 17 4.09 -18.72 0.08
C ARG A 17 2.75 -18.80 0.80
N PHE A 18 1.68 -18.21 0.25
CA PHE A 18 0.33 -18.23 0.81
C PHE A 18 -0.57 -19.31 0.20
N PHE A 19 -0.26 -19.84 -0.99
CA PHE A 19 -1.11 -20.81 -1.68
C PHE A 19 -1.59 -22.00 -0.82
N PRO A 20 -0.75 -22.57 0.08
CA PRO A 20 -1.17 -23.74 0.86
C PRO A 20 -2.30 -23.46 1.87
N ASP A 21 -2.41 -22.21 2.39
CA ASP A 21 -3.29 -21.89 3.53
C ASP A 21 -3.90 -20.47 3.47
N LEU A 22 -4.03 -19.89 2.28
CA LEU A 22 -4.51 -18.51 2.10
C LEU A 22 -5.85 -18.25 2.80
N GLY A 23 -6.81 -19.17 2.70
CA GLY A 23 -8.11 -19.05 3.36
C GLY A 23 -7.98 -18.94 4.89
N GLU A 24 -7.09 -19.73 5.48
CA GLU A 24 -6.81 -19.70 6.92
C GLU A 24 -6.09 -18.40 7.33
N VAL A 25 -5.18 -17.90 6.47
CA VAL A 25 -4.48 -16.62 6.68
C VAL A 25 -5.48 -15.48 6.76
N LEU A 26 -6.40 -15.39 5.81
CA LEU A 26 -7.46 -14.37 5.78
C LEU A 26 -8.39 -14.48 7.00
N GLU A 27 -8.74 -15.69 7.41
CA GLU A 27 -9.55 -15.90 8.60
C GLU A 27 -8.81 -15.48 9.89
N ARG A 28 -7.51 -15.78 10.00
CA ARG A 28 -6.68 -15.31 11.13
C ARG A 28 -6.60 -13.79 11.16
N ALA A 29 -6.46 -13.12 10.00
CA ALA A 29 -6.46 -11.68 9.88
C ALA A 29 -7.76 -11.06 10.43
N ARG A 30 -8.92 -11.54 9.98
CA ARG A 30 -10.23 -11.08 10.45
C ARG A 30 -10.39 -11.26 11.96
N ARG A 31 -10.00 -12.43 12.50
CA ARG A 31 -10.03 -12.68 13.97
C ARG A 31 -9.13 -11.73 14.76
N ARG A 32 -8.12 -11.16 14.14
CA ARG A 32 -7.20 -10.16 14.73
C ARG A 32 -7.65 -8.71 14.54
N GLY A 33 -8.82 -8.50 13.90
CA GLY A 33 -9.38 -7.18 13.66
C GLY A 33 -8.88 -6.49 12.39
N VAL A 34 -8.24 -7.23 11.46
CA VAL A 34 -7.88 -6.68 10.14
C VAL A 34 -9.10 -6.84 9.24
N GLY A 35 -9.80 -5.74 8.98
CA GLY A 35 -11.03 -5.69 8.19
C GLY A 35 -10.85 -5.18 6.77
N GLY A 36 -9.73 -4.51 6.48
CA GLY A 36 -9.38 -4.02 5.14
C GLY A 36 -7.94 -4.36 4.78
N MET A 37 -7.69 -4.68 3.51
CA MET A 37 -6.36 -5.05 3.01
C MET A 37 -6.21 -4.64 1.54
N VAL A 38 -5.00 -4.23 1.13
CA VAL A 38 -4.67 -4.02 -0.28
C VAL A 38 -3.56 -4.98 -0.69
N THR A 39 -3.89 -5.97 -1.54
CA THR A 39 -2.87 -6.86 -2.12
C THR A 39 -2.19 -6.16 -3.30
N VAL A 40 -0.89 -6.01 -3.17
CA VAL A 40 -0.08 -5.20 -4.08
C VAL A 40 0.59 -6.10 -5.10
N ALA A 41 0.45 -5.73 -6.37
CA ALA A 41 0.99 -6.49 -7.49
C ALA A 41 2.41 -6.05 -7.87
N SER A 42 3.23 -7.00 -8.28
CA SER A 42 4.59 -6.76 -8.76
C SER A 42 4.70 -6.59 -10.28
N ASN A 43 3.70 -7.07 -11.03
CA ASN A 43 3.64 -7.00 -12.49
C ASN A 43 2.20 -7.22 -12.98
N PRO A 44 1.90 -7.07 -14.30
CA PRO A 44 0.53 -7.22 -14.83
C PRO A 44 -0.09 -8.60 -14.61
N GLU A 45 0.72 -9.65 -14.67
CA GLU A 45 0.26 -11.02 -14.45
C GLU A 45 -0.21 -11.18 -12.99
N ASP A 46 0.60 -10.72 -12.05
CA ASP A 46 0.31 -10.69 -10.63
C ASP A 46 -0.89 -9.77 -10.30
N ALA A 47 -1.01 -8.63 -11.00
CA ALA A 47 -2.15 -7.73 -10.87
C ALA A 47 -3.48 -8.40 -11.26
N SER A 48 -3.47 -9.21 -12.31
CA SER A 48 -4.65 -9.99 -12.74
C SER A 48 -5.06 -11.00 -11.68
N ASP A 49 -4.10 -11.69 -11.05
CA ASP A 49 -4.34 -12.63 -9.96
C ASP A 49 -4.83 -11.89 -8.69
N ALA A 50 -4.26 -10.74 -8.38
CA ALA A 50 -4.67 -9.88 -7.27
C ALA A 50 -6.12 -9.40 -7.41
N VAL A 51 -6.52 -8.95 -8.60
CA VAL A 51 -7.91 -8.58 -8.92
C VAL A 51 -8.85 -9.77 -8.75
N ALA A 52 -8.49 -10.94 -9.31
CA ALA A 52 -9.30 -12.15 -9.19
C ALA A 52 -9.52 -12.56 -7.72
N LEU A 53 -8.48 -12.42 -6.89
CA LEU A 53 -8.55 -12.68 -5.45
C LEU A 53 -9.44 -11.64 -4.74
N ALA A 54 -9.33 -10.36 -5.11
CA ALA A 54 -10.10 -9.28 -4.51
C ALA A 54 -11.61 -9.42 -4.79
N VAL A 55 -12.00 -9.77 -6.02
CA VAL A 55 -13.40 -10.06 -6.39
C VAL A 55 -14.06 -11.10 -5.46
N GLY A 56 -13.30 -12.11 -5.07
CA GLY A 56 -13.79 -13.20 -4.20
C GLY A 56 -13.69 -12.93 -2.69
N THR A 57 -13.10 -11.79 -2.26
CA THR A 57 -12.72 -11.59 -0.87
C THR A 57 -13.21 -10.24 -0.34
N GLN A 58 -14.19 -10.27 0.57
CA GLN A 58 -14.69 -9.04 1.19
C GLN A 58 -13.59 -8.30 1.97
N GLY A 59 -13.48 -6.99 1.74
CA GLY A 59 -12.49 -6.12 2.40
C GLY A 59 -11.08 -6.24 1.81
N LEU A 60 -10.96 -6.81 0.62
CA LEU A 60 -9.71 -6.89 -0.13
C LEU A 60 -9.79 -6.08 -1.41
N TRP A 61 -8.77 -5.29 -1.68
CA TRP A 61 -8.56 -4.55 -2.92
C TRP A 61 -7.19 -4.89 -3.50
N ALA A 62 -6.94 -4.43 -4.72
CA ALA A 62 -5.73 -4.72 -5.47
C ALA A 62 -5.05 -3.44 -5.97
N THR A 63 -3.80 -3.56 -6.40
CA THR A 63 -3.10 -2.55 -7.21
C THR A 63 -2.73 -3.12 -8.57
N ALA A 64 -2.34 -2.24 -9.50
CA ALA A 64 -1.78 -2.63 -10.79
C ALA A 64 -0.53 -1.79 -11.09
N GLY A 65 0.60 -2.45 -11.38
CA GLY A 65 1.87 -1.77 -11.63
C GLY A 65 2.98 -2.71 -12.06
N LEU A 66 4.18 -2.15 -12.15
CA LEU A 66 5.42 -2.87 -12.42
C LEU A 66 6.49 -2.48 -11.40
N HIS A 67 6.86 -3.45 -10.57
CA HIS A 67 7.88 -3.31 -9.54
C HIS A 67 9.25 -2.94 -10.14
N PRO A 68 10.08 -2.11 -9.47
CA PRO A 68 11.40 -1.73 -9.98
C PRO A 68 12.31 -2.90 -10.35
N HIS A 69 12.15 -4.05 -9.75
CA HIS A 69 12.93 -5.25 -10.11
C HIS A 69 12.64 -5.78 -11.52
N GLU A 70 11.52 -5.42 -12.11
CA GLU A 70 11.12 -5.84 -13.47
C GLU A 70 11.08 -4.66 -14.45
N ALA A 71 11.65 -3.51 -14.09
CA ALA A 71 11.56 -2.27 -14.87
C ALA A 71 12.13 -2.38 -16.29
N ASP A 72 13.04 -3.31 -16.56
CA ASP A 72 13.54 -3.60 -17.91
C ASP A 72 12.44 -4.11 -18.87
N ARG A 73 11.27 -4.52 -18.35
CA ARG A 73 10.10 -4.90 -19.16
C ARG A 73 9.24 -3.70 -19.58
N THR A 74 9.53 -2.50 -19.08
CA THR A 74 8.72 -1.30 -19.37
C THR A 74 8.59 -1.07 -20.87
N SER A 75 7.36 -0.94 -21.32
CA SER A 75 7.01 -0.67 -22.72
C SER A 75 5.61 -0.07 -22.82
N ALA A 76 5.32 0.60 -23.93
CA ALA A 76 3.97 1.15 -24.15
C ALA A 76 2.86 0.09 -24.11
N SER A 77 3.14 -1.12 -24.58
CA SER A 77 2.18 -2.23 -24.52
C SER A 77 1.94 -2.73 -23.10
N LEU A 78 2.99 -2.81 -22.26
CA LEU A 78 2.87 -3.22 -20.87
C LEU A 78 2.12 -2.14 -20.04
N LEU A 79 2.42 -0.87 -20.26
CA LEU A 79 1.69 0.22 -19.61
C LEU A 79 0.20 0.24 -20.00
N ALA A 80 -0.12 -0.01 -21.27
CA ALA A 80 -1.51 -0.14 -21.72
C ALA A 80 -2.21 -1.36 -21.10
N GLU A 81 -1.50 -2.44 -20.82
CA GLU A 81 -2.03 -3.59 -20.10
C GLU A 81 -2.31 -3.26 -18.62
N ILE A 82 -1.38 -2.58 -17.94
CA ILE A 82 -1.58 -2.09 -16.57
C ILE A 82 -2.80 -1.17 -16.51
N GLU A 83 -2.93 -0.22 -17.45
CA GLU A 83 -4.07 0.70 -17.55
C GLU A 83 -5.39 -0.07 -17.71
N ARG A 84 -5.42 -1.10 -18.55
CA ARG A 84 -6.59 -1.97 -18.75
C ARG A 84 -6.97 -2.72 -17.45
N ILE A 85 -5.99 -3.22 -16.70
CA ILE A 85 -6.23 -3.92 -15.43
C ILE A 85 -6.71 -2.91 -14.37
N ALA A 86 -6.13 -1.72 -14.35
CA ALA A 86 -6.49 -0.65 -13.41
C ALA A 86 -7.93 -0.15 -13.58
N ALA A 87 -8.60 -0.45 -14.69
CA ALA A 87 -10.02 -0.16 -14.88
C ALA A 87 -10.97 -1.09 -14.08
N ALA A 88 -10.46 -2.15 -13.45
CA ALA A 88 -11.25 -3.00 -12.56
C ALA A 88 -11.62 -2.25 -11.27
N PRO A 89 -12.87 -2.35 -10.78
CA PRO A 89 -13.33 -1.63 -9.58
C PRO A 89 -12.60 -2.06 -8.30
N GLU A 90 -11.96 -3.21 -8.31
CA GLU A 90 -11.14 -3.71 -7.20
C GLU A 90 -9.75 -3.05 -7.16
N VAL A 91 -9.29 -2.42 -8.25
CA VAL A 91 -8.00 -1.72 -8.28
C VAL A 91 -8.17 -0.32 -7.72
N VAL A 92 -7.42 -0.05 -6.65
CA VAL A 92 -7.53 1.21 -5.88
C VAL A 92 -6.27 2.07 -5.95
N ALA A 93 -5.20 1.59 -6.59
CA ALA A 93 -3.96 2.35 -6.78
C ALA A 93 -3.13 1.80 -7.93
N ILE A 94 -2.26 2.64 -8.48
CA ILE A 94 -1.17 2.25 -9.37
C ILE A 94 0.03 1.85 -8.52
N GLY A 95 0.68 0.75 -8.88
CA GLY A 95 1.86 0.23 -8.17
C GLY A 95 1.74 -1.27 -7.85
N GLU A 96 2.76 -1.83 -7.27
CA GLU A 96 3.97 -1.23 -6.73
C GLU A 96 4.90 -0.76 -7.86
N THR A 97 5.49 0.40 -7.70
CA THR A 97 6.50 0.96 -8.58
C THR A 97 7.53 1.72 -7.76
N GLY A 98 8.50 2.38 -8.37
CA GLY A 98 9.51 3.15 -7.67
C GLY A 98 10.94 2.68 -7.97
N LEU A 99 11.85 2.78 -6.98
CA LEU A 99 13.28 2.55 -7.17
C LEU A 99 13.86 1.60 -6.12
N ASP A 100 14.65 0.61 -6.56
CA ASP A 100 15.45 -0.28 -5.72
C ASP A 100 16.88 -0.38 -6.27
N PHE A 101 17.79 0.38 -5.68
CA PHE A 101 19.21 0.36 -6.04
C PHE A 101 20.03 -0.56 -5.13
N HIS A 102 19.37 -1.28 -4.24
CA HIS A 102 20.02 -2.25 -3.38
C HIS A 102 20.20 -3.60 -4.07
N TYR A 103 19.14 -4.11 -4.72
CA TYR A 103 19.18 -5.39 -5.41
C TYR A 103 19.67 -5.30 -6.84
N ASP A 104 19.55 -4.13 -7.48
CA ASP A 104 20.04 -3.84 -8.83
C ASP A 104 19.58 -4.85 -9.90
N ASN A 105 18.31 -5.33 -9.75
CA ASN A 105 17.73 -6.35 -10.62
C ASN A 105 17.38 -5.84 -12.01
N ALA A 106 17.16 -4.52 -12.15
CA ALA A 106 16.97 -3.83 -13.42
C ALA A 106 17.86 -2.58 -13.44
N ALA A 107 18.23 -2.13 -14.63
CA ALA A 107 19.07 -0.94 -14.79
C ALA A 107 18.42 0.30 -14.14
N ARG A 108 19.18 1.12 -13.41
CA ARG A 108 18.65 2.31 -12.71
C ARG A 108 17.89 3.25 -13.65
N ALA A 109 18.39 3.46 -14.87
CA ALA A 109 17.70 4.28 -15.85
C ALA A 109 16.32 3.71 -16.22
N ALA A 110 16.21 2.39 -16.38
CA ALA A 110 14.94 1.72 -16.63
C ALA A 110 13.98 1.84 -15.44
N GLN A 111 14.50 1.76 -14.21
CA GLN A 111 13.68 1.97 -13.01
C GLN A 111 13.13 3.40 -12.94
N ILE A 112 13.95 4.41 -13.25
CA ILE A 112 13.51 5.81 -13.28
C ILE A 112 12.44 6.01 -14.36
N GLU A 113 12.68 5.56 -15.59
CA GLU A 113 11.71 5.63 -16.69
C GLU A 113 10.38 4.92 -16.34
N ASN A 114 10.47 3.74 -15.71
CA ASN A 114 9.30 3.01 -15.23
C ASN A 114 8.52 3.82 -14.19
N PHE A 115 9.20 4.40 -13.22
CA PHE A 115 8.56 5.16 -12.15
C PHE A 115 7.89 6.42 -12.71
N GLU A 116 8.56 7.20 -13.57
CA GLU A 116 7.98 8.35 -14.26
C GLU A 116 6.74 7.98 -15.07
N ALA A 117 6.80 6.86 -15.81
CA ALA A 117 5.65 6.37 -16.58
C ALA A 117 4.45 6.01 -15.70
N HIS A 118 4.70 5.43 -14.51
CA HIS A 118 3.63 5.08 -13.55
C HIS A 118 3.07 6.32 -12.84
N LEU A 119 3.89 7.33 -12.52
CA LEU A 119 3.41 8.62 -12.03
C LEU A 119 2.47 9.28 -13.04
N GLY A 120 2.87 9.34 -14.32
CA GLY A 120 1.99 9.84 -15.38
C GLY A 120 0.74 9.01 -15.61
N LEU A 121 0.79 7.68 -15.38
CA LEU A 121 -0.38 6.81 -15.45
C LEU A 121 -1.35 7.07 -14.30
N ALA A 122 -0.83 7.18 -13.08
CA ALA A 122 -1.61 7.47 -11.88
C ALA A 122 -2.36 8.81 -12.00
N ASP A 123 -1.67 9.87 -12.45
CA ASP A 123 -2.25 11.19 -12.73
C ASP A 123 -3.40 11.10 -13.74
N ARG A 124 -3.18 10.47 -14.90
CA ARG A 124 -4.22 10.31 -15.94
C ARG A 124 -5.44 9.56 -15.48
N LEU A 125 -5.27 8.56 -14.62
CA LEU A 125 -6.37 7.72 -14.11
C LEU A 125 -7.02 8.31 -12.85
N GLY A 126 -6.42 9.32 -12.23
CA GLY A 126 -6.88 9.85 -10.95
C GLY A 126 -6.78 8.84 -9.81
N LEU A 127 -5.85 7.88 -9.90
CA LEU A 127 -5.58 6.87 -8.88
C LEU A 127 -4.35 7.25 -8.06
N PRO A 128 -4.30 6.93 -6.77
CA PRO A 128 -3.11 7.10 -5.96
C PRO A 128 -2.00 6.13 -6.41
N ILE A 129 -0.75 6.42 -6.00
CA ILE A 129 0.42 5.60 -6.33
C ILE A 129 1.08 4.99 -5.11
N VAL A 130 1.45 3.70 -5.19
CA VAL A 130 2.21 2.97 -4.15
C VAL A 130 3.66 2.87 -4.57
N VAL A 131 4.56 3.46 -3.77
CA VAL A 131 5.96 3.66 -4.14
C VAL A 131 6.90 2.91 -3.22
N HIS A 132 7.73 2.07 -3.83
CA HIS A 132 8.90 1.42 -3.26
C HIS A 132 10.11 2.34 -3.34
N SER A 133 10.89 2.46 -2.26
CA SER A 133 12.16 3.16 -2.28
C SER A 133 13.19 2.45 -1.40
N ARG A 134 14.27 1.95 -2.02
CA ARG A 134 15.34 1.28 -1.30
C ARG A 134 16.71 1.66 -1.85
N SER A 135 17.54 2.25 -1.01
CA SER A 135 18.88 2.78 -1.39
C SER A 135 18.81 3.75 -2.60
N ALA A 136 17.69 4.47 -2.75
CA ALA A 136 17.38 5.36 -3.87
C ALA A 136 16.74 6.68 -3.41
N GLU A 137 16.99 7.09 -2.16
CA GLU A 137 16.28 8.18 -1.48
C GLU A 137 16.35 9.50 -2.25
N ALA A 138 17.54 9.84 -2.81
CA ALA A 138 17.74 11.11 -3.51
C ALA A 138 16.94 11.17 -4.81
N ASP A 139 16.99 10.11 -5.63
CA ASP A 139 16.27 10.03 -6.89
C ASP A 139 14.76 9.93 -6.66
N THR A 140 14.34 9.15 -5.66
CA THR A 140 12.93 9.08 -5.28
C THR A 140 12.42 10.45 -4.82
N ALA A 141 13.15 11.15 -3.95
CA ALA A 141 12.77 12.48 -3.48
C ALA A 141 12.69 13.52 -4.63
N ALA A 142 13.59 13.43 -5.62
CA ALA A 142 13.55 14.29 -6.79
C ALA A 142 12.27 14.08 -7.60
N LEU A 143 11.92 12.82 -7.90
CA LEU A 143 10.71 12.47 -8.65
C LEU A 143 9.43 12.83 -7.88
N VAL A 144 9.40 12.61 -6.56
CA VAL A 144 8.27 13.02 -5.72
C VAL A 144 8.06 14.54 -5.79
N ARG A 145 9.13 15.36 -5.74
CA ARG A 145 9.01 16.82 -5.87
C ARG A 145 8.60 17.28 -7.26
N GLU A 146 9.01 16.56 -8.30
CA GLU A 146 8.68 16.91 -9.69
C GLU A 146 7.23 16.59 -10.04
N TYR A 147 6.73 15.44 -9.58
CA TYR A 147 5.41 14.93 -9.99
C TYR A 147 4.35 14.92 -8.85
N GLY A 148 4.77 15.17 -7.61
CA GLY A 148 3.92 14.95 -6.42
C GLY A 148 2.69 15.84 -6.32
N ASP A 149 2.73 17.05 -6.89
CA ASP A 149 1.58 17.98 -6.84
C ASP A 149 0.33 17.48 -7.59
N GLY A 150 0.49 16.52 -8.52
CA GLY A 150 -0.60 15.96 -9.33
C GLY A 150 -1.12 14.61 -8.83
N VAL A 151 -0.33 13.89 -8.03
CA VAL A 151 -0.61 12.48 -7.68
C VAL A 151 -0.54 12.27 -6.18
N SER A 152 -1.62 11.76 -5.57
CA SER A 152 -1.56 11.27 -4.20
C SER A 152 -0.70 10.00 -4.11
N GLY A 153 0.30 9.98 -3.26
CA GLY A 153 1.23 8.87 -3.15
C GLY A 153 1.42 8.34 -1.73
N VAL A 154 1.95 7.13 -1.64
CA VAL A 154 2.46 6.57 -0.39
C VAL A 154 3.87 6.02 -0.59
N LEU A 155 4.80 6.42 0.27
CA LEU A 155 6.05 5.69 0.45
C LEU A 155 5.77 4.48 1.35
N HIS A 156 5.63 3.29 0.73
CA HIS A 156 5.40 2.08 1.48
C HIS A 156 6.69 1.61 2.18
N CYS A 157 6.53 0.85 3.25
CA CYS A 157 7.63 0.25 4.02
C CYS A 157 8.80 1.22 4.26
N PHE A 158 8.49 2.43 4.71
CA PHE A 158 9.43 3.52 4.77
C PHE A 158 10.68 3.17 5.58
N THR A 159 11.85 3.30 4.94
CA THR A 159 13.18 3.12 5.54
C THR A 159 14.12 4.27 5.18
N GLY A 160 13.61 5.29 4.50
CA GLY A 160 14.40 6.42 4.00
C GLY A 160 14.83 7.41 5.08
N GLY A 161 15.73 8.30 4.71
CA GLY A 161 16.19 9.39 5.53
C GLY A 161 15.26 10.61 5.52
N GLU A 162 15.67 11.66 6.24
CA GLU A 162 14.93 12.91 6.43
C GLU A 162 14.57 13.59 5.10
N ALA A 163 15.51 13.66 4.15
CA ALA A 163 15.28 14.32 2.86
C ALA A 163 14.17 13.68 2.01
N LEU A 164 14.02 12.35 2.08
CA LEU A 164 12.92 11.65 1.39
C LEU A 164 11.61 11.83 2.15
N LEU A 165 11.66 11.83 3.48
CA LEU A 165 10.48 12.11 4.31
C LEU A 165 9.95 13.51 4.03
N ASP A 166 10.84 14.53 4.03
CA ASP A 166 10.47 15.90 3.74
C ASP A 166 9.83 16.05 2.36
N ALA A 167 10.42 15.41 1.32
CA ALA A 167 9.85 15.43 -0.02
C ALA A 167 8.44 14.85 -0.08
N ALA A 168 8.21 13.74 0.62
CA ALA A 168 6.88 13.12 0.69
C ALA A 168 5.86 14.02 1.40
N LEU A 169 6.25 14.64 2.52
CA LEU A 169 5.37 15.53 3.29
C LEU A 169 5.11 16.86 2.57
N GLU A 170 6.10 17.42 1.86
CA GLU A 170 5.95 18.59 0.99
C GLU A 170 4.92 18.33 -0.12
N ALA A 171 4.90 17.13 -0.68
CA ALA A 171 3.94 16.68 -1.70
C ALA A 171 2.60 16.19 -1.12
N ASP A 172 2.37 16.33 0.17
CA ASP A 172 1.16 15.84 0.88
C ASP A 172 0.95 14.30 0.79
N TRP A 173 2.03 13.56 0.57
CA TRP A 173 2.02 12.10 0.46
C TRP A 173 1.93 11.40 1.81
N TYR A 174 1.46 10.17 1.78
CA TYR A 174 1.42 9.27 2.93
C TYR A 174 2.75 8.53 3.13
N VAL A 175 2.99 8.12 4.37
CA VAL A 175 4.13 7.29 4.74
C VAL A 175 3.63 6.08 5.53
N SER A 176 3.99 4.88 5.08
CA SER A 176 3.56 3.63 5.68
C SER A 176 4.70 2.94 6.41
N PHE A 177 4.41 2.42 7.60
CA PHE A 177 5.36 1.66 8.43
C PHE A 177 4.97 0.20 8.53
N SER A 178 5.92 -0.68 8.21
CA SER A 178 5.78 -2.13 8.31
C SER A 178 6.26 -2.69 9.66
N GLY A 179 6.30 -4.00 9.77
CA GLY A 179 6.86 -4.71 10.93
C GLY A 179 8.30 -4.33 11.31
N LEU A 180 9.05 -3.69 10.39
CA LEU A 180 10.39 -3.15 10.64
C LEU A 180 10.45 -2.22 11.86
N ILE A 181 9.42 -1.39 12.07
CA ILE A 181 9.34 -0.43 13.18
C ILE A 181 9.48 -1.10 14.55
N THR A 182 9.24 -2.41 14.63
CA THR A 182 9.32 -3.15 15.90
C THR A 182 10.74 -3.55 16.28
N PHE A 183 11.72 -3.46 15.35
CA PHE A 183 13.12 -3.90 15.60
C PHE A 183 14.20 -3.04 14.93
N VAL A 184 13.82 -2.05 14.12
CA VAL A 184 14.74 -1.06 13.53
C VAL A 184 14.59 0.25 14.30
N ALA A 185 15.56 0.56 15.16
CA ALA A 185 15.46 1.70 16.09
C ALA A 185 15.44 3.06 15.37
N GLU A 186 16.10 3.14 14.22
CA GLU A 186 16.25 4.34 13.39
C GLU A 186 14.90 4.84 12.86
N LEU A 187 13.90 3.95 12.72
CA LEU A 187 12.56 4.31 12.25
C LEU A 187 11.72 5.04 13.31
N ALA A 188 12.17 5.08 14.56
CA ALA A 188 11.44 5.76 15.64
C ALA A 188 11.34 7.29 15.44
N GLY A 189 12.36 7.91 14.85
CA GLY A 189 12.36 9.33 14.49
C GLY A 189 11.31 9.65 13.43
N PRO A 190 11.42 9.08 12.24
CA PRO A 190 10.41 9.23 11.17
C PRO A 190 8.97 8.92 11.62
N ALA A 191 8.77 7.83 12.36
CA ALA A 191 7.45 7.44 12.86
C ALA A 191 6.81 8.49 13.81
N ARG A 192 7.61 9.30 14.50
CA ARG A 192 7.12 10.43 15.31
C ARG A 192 6.90 11.68 14.47
N ALA A 193 7.70 11.89 13.42
CA ALA A 193 7.69 13.10 12.61
C ALA A 193 6.52 13.15 11.62
N VAL A 194 6.08 12.01 11.07
CA VAL A 194 4.96 11.94 10.12
C VAL A 194 3.69 12.50 10.76
N PRO A 195 2.97 13.46 10.13
CA PRO A 195 1.67 13.93 10.60
C PRO A 195 0.66 12.79 10.79
N ALA A 196 -0.21 12.89 11.78
CA ALA A 196 -1.13 11.82 12.12
C ALA A 196 -2.09 11.45 10.97
N ASP A 197 -2.41 12.41 10.11
CA ASP A 197 -3.29 12.26 8.95
C ASP A 197 -2.58 11.82 7.66
N ARG A 198 -1.26 11.59 7.72
CA ARG A 198 -0.43 11.06 6.62
C ARG A 198 0.21 9.70 6.93
N LEU A 199 -0.22 9.08 8.00
CA LEU A 199 0.39 7.88 8.56
C LEU A 199 -0.41 6.64 8.19
N LEU A 200 0.26 5.63 7.61
CA LEU A 200 -0.30 4.31 7.33
C LEU A 200 0.49 3.22 8.07
N ILE A 201 -0.10 2.05 8.18
CA ILE A 201 0.56 0.83 8.65
C ILE A 201 0.28 -0.33 7.71
N GLU A 202 1.24 -1.24 7.62
CA GLU A 202 1.19 -2.39 6.75
C GLU A 202 1.92 -3.58 7.33
N THR A 203 1.73 -4.75 6.74
CA THR A 203 2.55 -5.92 7.06
C THR A 203 3.69 -6.13 6.09
N ASP A 204 3.53 -5.81 4.83
CA ASP A 204 4.39 -6.24 3.72
C ASP A 204 4.52 -7.79 3.69
N ALA A 205 3.45 -8.47 4.09
CA ALA A 205 3.44 -9.93 4.16
C ALA A 205 3.53 -10.55 2.75
N PRO A 206 4.32 -11.60 2.57
CA PRO A 206 4.87 -12.55 3.54
C PRO A 206 6.23 -12.17 4.14
N TYR A 207 6.71 -10.96 3.94
CA TYR A 207 8.02 -10.48 4.37
C TYR A 207 7.93 -9.78 5.74
N LEU A 208 9.06 -9.39 6.31
CA LEU A 208 9.23 -8.43 7.41
C LEU A 208 8.39 -8.70 8.67
N ALA A 209 8.21 -9.97 9.05
CA ALA A 209 7.45 -10.33 10.26
C ALA A 209 7.92 -9.50 11.49
N PRO A 210 6.99 -8.86 12.23
CA PRO A 210 7.31 -8.01 13.38
C PRO A 210 7.82 -8.83 14.58
N VAL A 211 8.38 -8.18 15.59
CA VAL A 211 8.54 -8.78 16.92
C VAL A 211 7.14 -8.92 17.54
N PRO A 212 6.80 -10.06 18.16
CA PRO A 212 7.64 -11.23 18.49
C PRO A 212 7.61 -12.35 17.44
N ARG A 213 7.24 -12.07 16.20
CA ARG A 213 7.06 -13.07 15.13
C ARG A 213 8.27 -13.24 14.20
N ARG A 214 9.40 -12.61 14.52
CA ARG A 214 10.65 -12.69 13.71
C ARG A 214 11.02 -14.12 13.34
N GLY A 215 11.50 -14.29 12.09
CA GLY A 215 11.91 -15.61 11.56
C GLY A 215 10.76 -16.49 11.07
N ARG A 216 9.51 -16.03 11.17
CA ARG A 216 8.34 -16.71 10.60
C ARG A 216 7.92 -16.05 9.29
N ARG A 217 7.13 -16.76 8.45
CA ARG A 217 6.37 -16.13 7.38
C ARG A 217 5.44 -15.09 8.01
N ASN A 218 5.51 -13.84 7.52
CA ASN A 218 4.59 -12.80 7.93
C ASN A 218 3.17 -13.08 7.40
N GLU A 219 2.16 -12.52 8.04
CA GLU A 219 0.76 -12.60 7.63
C GLU A 219 0.00 -11.37 8.13
N PRO A 220 -1.10 -10.94 7.46
CA PRO A 220 -1.86 -9.75 7.86
C PRO A 220 -2.37 -9.81 9.31
N GLY A 221 -2.57 -11.01 9.87
CA GLY A 221 -2.89 -11.20 11.30
C GLY A 221 -1.83 -10.70 12.28
N PHE A 222 -0.64 -10.30 11.80
CA PHE A 222 0.43 -9.73 12.64
C PHE A 222 0.45 -8.19 12.62
N LEU A 223 -0.39 -7.52 11.82
CA LEU A 223 -0.52 -6.06 11.77
C LEU A 223 -0.73 -5.40 13.16
N PRO A 224 -1.47 -6.00 14.11
CA PRO A 224 -1.60 -5.42 15.44
C PRO A 224 -0.27 -5.12 16.14
N HIS A 225 0.79 -5.87 15.89
CA HIS A 225 2.11 -5.61 16.49
C HIS A 225 2.76 -4.35 15.93
N THR A 226 2.57 -4.06 14.63
CA THR A 226 3.01 -2.80 14.01
C THR A 226 2.23 -1.63 14.61
N CYS A 227 0.91 -1.77 14.75
CA CYS A 227 0.03 -0.77 15.34
C CYS A 227 0.40 -0.49 16.81
N GLU A 228 0.60 -1.52 17.63
CA GLU A 228 1.03 -1.41 19.04
C GLU A 228 2.34 -0.62 19.14
N ARG A 229 3.32 -0.97 18.30
CA ARG A 229 4.61 -0.29 18.32
C ARG A 229 4.52 1.17 17.89
N LEU A 230 3.72 1.46 16.87
CA LEU A 230 3.50 2.84 16.42
C LEU A 230 2.80 3.67 17.51
N ALA A 231 1.79 3.12 18.16
CA ALA A 231 1.09 3.73 19.29
C ALA A 231 2.06 4.12 20.43
N GLU A 232 2.93 3.18 20.83
CA GLU A 232 3.98 3.43 21.84
C GLU A 232 4.90 4.59 21.44
N LEU A 233 5.41 4.58 20.19
CA LEU A 233 6.32 5.60 19.70
C LEU A 233 5.70 7.00 19.69
N ARG A 234 4.40 7.08 19.45
CA ARG A 234 3.66 8.34 19.35
C ARG A 234 2.96 8.75 20.65
N GLY A 235 3.01 7.93 21.70
CA GLY A 235 2.30 8.18 22.96
C GLY A 235 0.76 8.19 22.78
N MET A 236 0.25 7.42 21.84
CA MET A 236 -1.18 7.26 21.54
C MET A 236 -1.69 5.95 22.10
N SER A 237 -3.02 5.81 22.24
CA SER A 237 -3.62 4.50 22.50
C SER A 237 -3.57 3.62 21.24
N PHE A 238 -3.64 2.29 21.41
CA PHE A 238 -3.80 1.37 20.30
C PHE A 238 -5.04 1.71 19.46
N ASP A 239 -6.17 1.95 20.13
CA ASP A 239 -7.46 2.21 19.47
C ASP A 239 -7.43 3.51 18.65
N ASP A 240 -6.82 4.60 19.17
CA ASP A 240 -6.67 5.85 18.43
C ASP A 240 -5.74 5.69 17.23
N THR A 241 -4.64 4.94 17.38
CA THR A 241 -3.69 4.68 16.29
C THR A 241 -4.35 3.82 15.21
N ALA A 242 -5.05 2.76 15.57
CA ALA A 242 -5.78 1.91 14.65
C ALA A 242 -6.86 2.69 13.90
N ALA A 243 -7.63 3.52 14.59
CA ALA A 243 -8.67 4.36 13.99
C ALA A 243 -8.08 5.38 13.01
N ALA A 244 -7.01 6.08 13.40
CA ALA A 244 -6.35 7.08 12.56
C ALA A 244 -5.76 6.46 11.28
N THR A 245 -4.96 5.38 11.42
CA THR A 245 -4.31 4.74 10.27
C THR A 245 -5.32 4.07 9.34
N THR A 246 -6.40 3.50 9.87
CA THR A 246 -7.48 2.93 9.05
C THR A 246 -8.26 4.02 8.29
N ALA A 247 -8.58 5.14 8.94
CA ALA A 247 -9.24 6.27 8.27
C ALA A 247 -8.35 6.85 7.16
N ASN A 248 -7.05 6.98 7.42
CA ASN A 248 -6.08 7.45 6.44
C ASN A 248 -5.98 6.50 5.24
N ALA A 249 -5.88 5.19 5.48
CA ALA A 249 -5.83 4.19 4.41
C ALA A 249 -7.09 4.22 3.54
N ARG A 250 -8.26 4.32 4.15
CA ARG A 250 -9.54 4.46 3.41
C ARG A 250 -9.60 5.73 2.59
N ARG A 251 -9.10 6.85 3.12
CA ARG A 251 -9.01 8.13 2.38
C ARG A 251 -8.03 8.02 1.23
N PHE A 252 -6.83 7.51 1.48
CA PHE A 252 -5.80 7.35 0.47
C PHE A 252 -6.27 6.50 -0.72
N TYR A 253 -6.95 5.38 -0.45
CA TYR A 253 -7.46 4.47 -1.48
C TYR A 253 -8.87 4.82 -1.99
N GLY A 254 -9.47 5.95 -1.60
CA GLY A 254 -10.79 6.37 -2.06
C GLY A 254 -11.95 5.49 -1.60
N LEU A 255 -11.80 4.78 -0.48
CA LEU A 255 -12.76 3.77 0.01
C LEU A 255 -13.82 4.32 0.97
N GLU A 256 -13.82 5.61 1.25
CA GLU A 256 -14.76 6.24 2.20
C GLU A 256 -16.22 6.21 1.71
N THR A 257 -16.43 6.30 0.40
CA THR A 257 -17.74 6.33 -0.23
C THR A 257 -18.41 4.96 -0.35
N LEU A 258 -17.64 3.89 -0.39
CA LEU A 258 -18.17 2.53 -0.56
C LEU A 258 -18.90 2.00 0.67
N LEU A 259 -18.71 2.61 1.84
CA LEU A 259 -19.41 2.22 3.08
C LEU A 259 -20.74 2.94 3.29
N ASN A 260 -21.00 4.04 2.56
CA ASN A 260 -22.24 4.84 2.66
C ASN A 260 -23.24 4.57 1.51
N GLY A 261 -22.86 3.77 0.52
CA GLY A 261 -23.67 3.43 -0.64
C GLY A 261 -24.35 2.07 -0.49
N GLY A 262 -25.39 1.98 0.33
CA GLY A 262 -26.43 0.98 0.10
C GLY A 262 -27.06 1.23 -1.28
N PRO A 263 -27.53 0.20 -2.02
CA PRO A 263 -28.08 0.39 -3.36
C PRO A 263 -29.23 1.40 -3.30
N SER A 264 -29.09 2.51 -4.02
CA SER A 264 -30.21 3.42 -4.23
C SER A 264 -31.30 2.62 -4.91
N SER A 265 -32.34 2.27 -4.16
CA SER A 265 -33.57 1.72 -4.70
C SER A 265 -34.18 2.80 -5.61
N GLY A 266 -33.89 2.74 -6.90
CA GLY A 266 -34.58 3.51 -7.92
C GLY A 266 -36.06 3.17 -7.83
N THR A 267 -36.87 4.00 -7.19
CA THR A 267 -38.32 3.99 -7.30
C THR A 267 -38.66 4.35 -8.74
N ALA A 268 -38.97 3.33 -9.52
CA ALA A 268 -39.70 3.50 -10.76
C ALA A 268 -41.09 4.07 -10.39
N GLY A 269 -41.23 5.37 -10.47
CA GLY A 269 -42.52 6.07 -10.46
C GLY A 269 -43.19 5.86 -11.81
N GLY A 270 -44.03 4.83 -11.92
CA GLY A 270 -45.02 4.76 -12.98
C GLY A 270 -46.14 5.78 -12.67
N SER A 271 -46.49 6.57 -13.67
CA SER A 271 -47.77 7.30 -13.71
C SER A 271 -48.31 7.11 -15.13
N VAL A 272 -49.39 6.42 -15.19
CA VAL A 272 -50.58 6.51 -16.03
C VAL A 272 -50.51 7.39 -17.29
#